data_833e5c37d3cc0bb0707383b8b70addf8
#
_entry.id   833e5c37d3cc0bb0707383b8b70addf8
#
_cell.length_a   1.000
_cell.length_b   1.000
_cell.length_c   1.000
_cell.angle_alpha   90.00
_cell.angle_beta   90.00
_cell.angle_gamma   90.00
#
_symmetry.space_group_name_H-M   'P 1'
#
loop_
_entity.id
_entity.type
_entity.pdbx_description
1 polymer ?
#
loop_
_entity_poly.entity_id
_entity_poly.type
_entity_poly.pdbx_seq_one_letter_code
_entity_poly.pdbx_strand_id
1 'polypeptide(L)'
;ISPSATSPALTDIDDNGYFFRTAPSDARQGQVLADIAMSRGQSDMAVTYTNDDYGKGLADAFVTAYEAAGGTVTVISGHENDKADYSADVAALSAGGSATLAVLGYADTGGKGILAASEDTGAFTDYVFADGMMSATTSGAVGDGSWGTMPAPSADLLASWLAVAEAGGVAGAEVFAAESYDAMALIILASQAAGGTDRAGIQSKVMDIANAPGIQCNAGELGECLKYISGGLVVDYVGATGVEFTAVGEGKGSYAE
;
A
#
# COMPACT_ATOMS: atom_id res chain seq x y z
N ILE A 1 -6.51 -14.32 -1.28
CA ILE A 1 -6.05 -13.16 -0.50
C ILE A 1 -4.97 -12.46 -1.30
N SER A 2 -5.12 -11.14 -1.55
CA SER A 2 -4.12 -10.34 -2.26
C SER A 2 -3.20 -9.61 -1.28
N PRO A 3 -1.88 -9.66 -1.45
CA PRO A 3 -0.96 -8.90 -0.63
C PRO A 3 -0.71 -7.46 -1.15
N SER A 4 -1.14 -7.13 -2.38
CA SER A 4 -0.71 -5.90 -3.06
C SER A 4 -1.78 -5.21 -3.92
N ALA A 5 -3.02 -5.71 -3.90
CA ALA A 5 -4.13 -5.07 -4.61
C ALA A 5 -4.76 -3.99 -3.71
N THR A 6 -4.37 -2.74 -3.92
CA THR A 6 -4.70 -1.60 -3.02
C THR A 6 -5.85 -0.73 -3.50
N SER A 7 -6.25 -0.80 -4.78
CA SER A 7 -7.29 0.07 -5.35
C SER A 7 -8.56 0.13 -4.48
N PRO A 8 -9.09 1.34 -4.20
CA PRO A 8 -10.35 1.51 -3.45
C PRO A 8 -11.56 0.86 -4.13
N ALA A 9 -11.53 0.70 -5.46
CA ALA A 9 -12.59 0.04 -6.21
C ALA A 9 -12.83 -1.43 -5.81
N LEU A 10 -11.86 -2.05 -5.12
CA LEU A 10 -11.97 -3.42 -4.65
C LEU A 10 -12.75 -3.57 -3.34
N THR A 11 -13.03 -2.45 -2.62
CA THR A 11 -13.72 -2.48 -1.33
C THR A 11 -15.14 -3.02 -1.42
N ASP A 12 -15.88 -2.60 -2.44
CA ASP A 12 -17.31 -2.90 -2.59
C ASP A 12 -17.61 -3.81 -3.81
N ILE A 13 -16.64 -4.62 -4.25
CA ILE A 13 -16.86 -5.54 -5.37
C ILE A 13 -17.82 -6.67 -4.97
N ASP A 14 -18.66 -7.09 -5.92
CA ASP A 14 -19.54 -8.26 -5.76
C ASP A 14 -18.75 -9.56 -6.00
N ASP A 15 -18.04 -10.00 -4.97
CA ASP A 15 -17.13 -11.15 -4.98
C ASP A 15 -17.66 -12.37 -4.20
N ASN A 16 -18.89 -12.26 -3.67
CA ASN A 16 -19.48 -13.26 -2.79
C ASN A 16 -18.63 -13.58 -1.53
N GLY A 17 -17.83 -12.59 -1.05
CA GLY A 17 -16.95 -12.73 0.11
C GLY A 17 -15.69 -13.56 -0.15
N TYR A 18 -15.24 -13.68 -1.40
CA TYR A 18 -14.04 -14.43 -1.76
C TYR A 18 -12.79 -13.57 -1.94
N PHE A 19 -12.93 -12.25 -1.97
CA PHE A 19 -11.79 -11.36 -2.03
C PHE A 19 -11.39 -10.90 -0.63
N PHE A 20 -10.11 -11.01 -0.34
CA PHE A 20 -9.47 -10.49 0.87
C PHE A 20 -8.17 -9.82 0.47
N ARG A 21 -7.71 -8.83 1.24
CA ARG A 21 -6.40 -8.22 1.04
C ARG A 21 -5.72 -7.92 2.37
N THR A 22 -4.46 -8.34 2.48
CA THR A 22 -3.58 -7.98 3.59
C THR A 22 -2.95 -6.59 3.39
N ALA A 23 -2.82 -6.13 2.14
CA ALA A 23 -2.50 -4.75 1.85
C ALA A 23 -3.64 -3.81 2.27
N PRO A 24 -3.34 -2.64 2.86
CA PRO A 24 -4.35 -1.63 3.12
C PRO A 24 -4.85 -0.97 1.83
N SER A 25 -6.04 -0.39 1.88
CA SER A 25 -6.63 0.33 0.75
C SER A 25 -5.95 1.67 0.47
N ASP A 26 -5.84 2.06 -0.80
CA ASP A 26 -5.38 3.40 -1.22
C ASP A 26 -6.25 4.53 -0.68
N ALA A 27 -7.50 4.26 -0.31
CA ALA A 27 -8.32 5.21 0.43
C ALA A 27 -7.66 5.62 1.76
N ARG A 28 -6.98 4.69 2.42
CA ARG A 28 -6.19 4.94 3.62
C ARG A 28 -4.85 5.59 3.29
N GLN A 29 -4.16 5.15 2.25
CA GLN A 29 -2.88 5.72 1.84
C GLN A 29 -3.01 7.18 1.44
N GLY A 30 -4.05 7.53 0.66
CA GLY A 30 -4.35 8.90 0.28
C GLY A 30 -4.54 9.83 1.49
N GLN A 31 -5.23 9.36 2.54
CA GLN A 31 -5.38 10.11 3.79
C GLN A 31 -4.02 10.32 4.48
N VAL A 32 -3.20 9.26 4.59
CA VAL A 32 -1.87 9.34 5.23
C VAL A 32 -0.96 10.30 4.48
N LEU A 33 -0.93 10.23 3.14
CA LEU A 33 -0.18 11.17 2.29
C LEU A 33 -0.62 12.63 2.53
N ALA A 34 -1.92 12.88 2.62
CA ALA A 34 -2.46 14.21 2.88
C ALA A 34 -2.05 14.74 4.27
N ASP A 35 -2.17 13.91 5.30
CA ASP A 35 -1.80 14.26 6.67
C ASP A 35 -0.31 14.60 6.78
N ILE A 36 0.57 13.81 6.14
CA ILE A 36 2.02 14.08 6.11
C ILE A 36 2.32 15.37 5.32
N ALA A 37 1.75 15.54 4.14
CA ALA A 37 1.94 16.74 3.33
C ALA A 37 1.59 18.03 4.12
N MET A 38 0.45 18.03 4.78
CA MET A 38 0.02 19.17 5.60
C MET A 38 0.93 19.37 6.82
N SER A 39 1.39 18.32 7.47
CA SER A 39 2.32 18.40 8.60
C SER A 39 3.68 18.97 8.19
N ARG A 40 4.10 18.76 6.95
CA ARG A 40 5.33 19.31 6.34
C ARG A 40 5.15 20.74 5.82
N GLY A 41 3.93 21.30 5.90
CA GLY A 41 3.63 22.65 5.42
C GLY A 41 3.53 22.75 3.89
N GLN A 42 3.43 21.62 3.19
CA GLN A 42 3.18 21.58 1.75
C GLN A 42 1.70 21.90 1.52
N SER A 43 1.38 23.16 1.29
CA SER A 43 0.01 23.67 1.20
C SER A 43 -0.55 23.72 -0.22
N ASP A 44 0.31 23.57 -1.24
CA ASP A 44 -0.08 23.46 -2.64
C ASP A 44 0.81 22.47 -3.39
N MET A 45 0.25 21.75 -4.33
CA MET A 45 0.98 20.84 -5.21
C MET A 45 0.24 20.55 -6.52
N ALA A 46 1.01 20.16 -7.54
CA ALA A 46 0.45 19.49 -8.70
C ALA A 46 0.37 17.98 -8.44
N VAL A 47 -0.57 17.29 -9.09
CA VAL A 47 -0.76 15.85 -8.94
C VAL A 47 -0.76 15.20 -10.33
N THR A 48 0.04 14.16 -10.50
CA THR A 48 -0.07 13.26 -11.64
C THR A 48 -0.23 11.82 -11.18
N TYR A 49 -0.91 11.01 -11.97
CA TYR A 49 -1.16 9.62 -11.64
C TYR A 49 -1.11 8.74 -12.90
N THR A 50 -0.72 7.48 -12.75
CA THR A 50 -0.83 6.51 -13.83
C THR A 50 -2.29 6.36 -14.24
N ASN A 51 -2.62 6.49 -15.55
CA ASN A 51 -3.99 6.49 -16.05
C ASN A 51 -4.58 5.07 -16.08
N ASP A 52 -4.78 4.50 -14.88
CA ASP A 52 -5.42 3.23 -14.60
C ASP A 52 -6.26 3.31 -13.32
N ASP A 53 -6.93 2.21 -12.95
CA ASP A 53 -7.81 2.16 -11.77
C ASP A 53 -7.04 2.34 -10.45
N TYR A 54 -5.76 1.92 -10.38
CA TYR A 54 -4.90 2.13 -9.22
C TYR A 54 -4.54 3.61 -9.07
N GLY A 55 -3.83 4.16 -10.06
CA GLY A 55 -3.35 5.54 -9.98
C GLY A 55 -4.48 6.55 -9.81
N LYS A 56 -5.59 6.36 -10.56
CA LYS A 56 -6.76 7.24 -10.44
C LYS A 56 -7.42 7.13 -9.05
N GLY A 57 -7.61 5.91 -8.54
CA GLY A 57 -8.25 5.69 -7.24
C GLY A 57 -7.46 6.29 -6.09
N LEU A 58 -6.13 6.11 -6.10
CA LEU A 58 -5.22 6.69 -5.13
C LEU A 58 -5.20 8.23 -5.23
N ALA A 59 -5.14 8.79 -6.45
CA ALA A 59 -5.17 10.24 -6.66
C ALA A 59 -6.47 10.86 -6.16
N ASP A 60 -7.63 10.26 -6.46
CA ASP A 60 -8.93 10.73 -5.99
C ASP A 60 -9.00 10.73 -4.45
N ALA A 61 -8.50 9.67 -3.79
CA ALA A 61 -8.45 9.57 -2.33
C ALA A 61 -7.52 10.64 -1.72
N PHE A 62 -6.32 10.78 -2.27
CA PHE A 62 -5.36 11.78 -1.83
C PHE A 62 -5.89 13.21 -1.97
N VAL A 63 -6.38 13.58 -3.16
CA VAL A 63 -6.90 14.92 -3.43
C VAL A 63 -8.06 15.25 -2.50
N THR A 64 -8.99 14.31 -2.32
CA THR A 64 -10.14 14.50 -1.41
C THR A 64 -9.68 14.80 0.01
N ALA A 65 -8.73 14.02 0.53
CA ALA A 65 -8.21 14.19 1.89
C ALA A 65 -7.38 15.48 2.03
N TYR A 66 -6.54 15.76 1.03
CA TYR A 66 -5.64 16.91 1.04
C TYR A 66 -6.41 18.24 0.99
N GLU A 67 -7.41 18.35 0.11
CA GLU A 67 -8.27 19.54 0.03
C GLU A 67 -9.14 19.70 1.28
N ALA A 68 -9.65 18.60 1.84
CA ALA A 68 -10.38 18.64 3.11
C ALA A 68 -9.53 19.13 4.29
N ALA A 69 -8.22 18.87 4.25
CA ALA A 69 -7.25 19.36 5.24
C ALA A 69 -6.78 20.80 4.98
N GLY A 70 -7.24 21.44 3.90
CA GLY A 70 -6.92 22.82 3.54
C GLY A 70 -5.77 22.97 2.53
N GLY A 71 -5.30 21.88 1.94
CA GLY A 71 -4.35 21.90 0.83
C GLY A 71 -5.00 22.36 -0.48
N THR A 72 -4.19 22.72 -1.46
CA THR A 72 -4.63 23.14 -2.80
C THR A 72 -3.98 22.30 -3.87
N VAL A 73 -4.78 21.62 -4.69
CA VAL A 73 -4.28 20.96 -5.90
C VAL A 73 -4.29 21.96 -7.05
N THR A 74 -3.11 22.37 -7.51
CA THR A 74 -2.95 23.42 -8.55
C THR A 74 -3.29 22.90 -9.94
N VAL A 75 -2.88 21.67 -10.24
CA VAL A 75 -3.21 20.93 -11.47
C VAL A 75 -3.28 19.46 -11.13
N ILE A 76 -4.23 18.73 -11.71
CA ILE A 76 -4.27 17.27 -11.69
C ILE A 76 -4.40 16.72 -13.10
N SER A 77 -3.56 15.74 -13.46
CA SER A 77 -3.59 15.10 -14.78
C SER A 77 -3.07 13.65 -14.71
N GLY A 78 -3.80 12.73 -15.31
CA GLY A 78 -3.27 11.38 -15.54
C GLY A 78 -2.19 11.39 -16.63
N HIS A 79 -1.17 10.56 -16.44
CA HIS A 79 -0.16 10.27 -17.46
C HIS A 79 -0.34 8.87 -18.02
N GLU A 80 -0.14 8.74 -19.33
CA GLU A 80 -0.21 7.44 -19.99
C GLU A 80 1.08 6.63 -19.77
N ASN A 81 0.93 5.30 -19.78
CA ASN A 81 2.06 4.38 -19.72
C ASN A 81 2.88 4.42 -21.00
N ASP A 82 4.17 4.13 -20.89
CA ASP A 82 5.06 3.84 -22.01
C ASP A 82 5.16 4.94 -23.10
N LYS A 83 4.98 6.21 -22.71
CA LYS A 83 5.27 7.33 -23.62
C LYS A 83 6.78 7.50 -23.79
N ALA A 84 7.18 7.84 -25.01
CA ALA A 84 8.58 8.15 -25.31
C ALA A 84 9.05 9.49 -24.74
N ASP A 85 8.12 10.41 -24.41
CA ASP A 85 8.40 11.75 -23.91
C ASP A 85 7.25 12.27 -23.06
N TYR A 86 7.55 12.77 -21.86
CA TYR A 86 6.62 13.34 -20.89
C TYR A 86 6.76 14.85 -20.72
N SER A 87 7.56 15.54 -21.54
CA SER A 87 7.81 16.98 -21.42
C SER A 87 6.53 17.81 -21.52
N ALA A 88 5.58 17.40 -22.35
CA ALA A 88 4.29 18.08 -22.48
C ALA A 88 3.40 17.89 -21.23
N ASP A 89 3.44 16.70 -20.62
CA ASP A 89 2.71 16.43 -19.38
C ASP A 89 3.27 17.28 -18.23
N VAL A 90 4.60 17.33 -18.09
CA VAL A 90 5.30 18.13 -17.08
C VAL A 90 5.03 19.61 -17.30
N ALA A 91 5.06 20.10 -18.54
CA ALA A 91 4.74 21.49 -18.85
C ALA A 91 3.30 21.86 -18.46
N ALA A 92 2.34 20.97 -18.68
CA ALA A 92 0.95 21.17 -18.27
C ALA A 92 0.80 21.17 -16.74
N LEU A 93 1.47 20.27 -16.03
CA LEU A 93 1.45 20.17 -14.56
C LEU A 93 2.09 21.42 -13.92
N SER A 94 3.20 21.91 -14.46
CA SER A 94 3.91 23.08 -13.93
C SER A 94 3.19 24.41 -14.16
N ALA A 95 2.19 24.45 -15.05
CA ALA A 95 1.40 25.65 -15.31
C ALA A 95 0.63 26.16 -14.08
N GLY A 96 0.41 25.29 -13.07
CA GLY A 96 -0.19 25.68 -11.80
C GLY A 96 0.73 26.43 -10.85
N GLY A 97 2.04 26.46 -11.10
CA GLY A 97 3.02 27.26 -10.36
C GLY A 97 3.50 26.66 -9.03
N SER A 98 3.04 25.46 -8.66
CA SER A 98 3.57 24.76 -7.47
C SER A 98 4.99 24.25 -7.71
N ALA A 99 5.82 24.22 -6.67
CA ALA A 99 7.14 23.62 -6.68
C ALA A 99 7.11 22.11 -6.36
N THR A 100 5.98 21.60 -5.85
CA THR A 100 5.80 20.20 -5.44
C THR A 100 4.94 19.44 -6.44
N LEU A 101 5.36 18.23 -6.80
CA LEU A 101 4.62 17.29 -7.65
C LEU A 101 4.36 15.97 -6.90
N ALA A 102 3.09 15.61 -6.71
CA ALA A 102 2.73 14.25 -6.33
C ALA A 102 2.68 13.36 -7.57
N VAL A 103 3.44 12.25 -7.55
CA VAL A 103 3.48 11.24 -8.62
C VAL A 103 2.90 9.94 -8.08
N LEU A 104 1.63 9.68 -8.38
CA LEU A 104 0.85 8.58 -7.83
C LEU A 104 0.62 7.51 -8.90
N GLY A 105 1.43 6.46 -8.86
CA GLY A 105 1.40 5.43 -9.91
C GLY A 105 2.59 4.49 -9.81
N TYR A 106 2.96 3.93 -10.95
CA TYR A 106 4.08 2.99 -11.03
C TYR A 106 5.32 3.63 -11.64
N ALA A 107 6.47 3.37 -11.01
CA ALA A 107 7.76 3.85 -11.48
C ALA A 107 8.07 3.40 -12.92
N ASP A 108 7.81 2.13 -13.23
CA ASP A 108 8.21 1.51 -14.51
C ASP A 108 7.20 1.72 -15.65
N THR A 109 6.01 2.27 -15.35
CA THR A 109 4.97 2.55 -16.35
C THR A 109 4.65 4.03 -16.47
N GLY A 110 5.67 4.87 -16.58
CA GLY A 110 5.53 6.31 -16.80
C GLY A 110 6.12 7.17 -15.70
N GLY A 111 6.07 6.74 -14.41
CA GLY A 111 6.54 7.54 -13.28
C GLY A 111 7.98 8.01 -13.41
N LYS A 112 8.92 7.13 -13.78
CA LYS A 112 10.33 7.51 -14.05
C LYS A 112 10.46 8.50 -15.21
N GLY A 113 9.61 8.38 -16.23
CA GLY A 113 9.60 9.30 -17.37
C GLY A 113 9.12 10.70 -16.97
N ILE A 114 8.10 10.80 -16.11
CA ILE A 114 7.65 12.06 -15.51
C ILE A 114 8.78 12.69 -14.70
N LEU A 115 9.45 11.92 -13.85
CA LEU A 115 10.57 12.43 -13.03
C LEU A 115 11.71 12.95 -13.92
N ALA A 116 12.16 12.17 -14.90
CA ALA A 116 13.23 12.58 -15.79
C ALA A 116 12.88 13.86 -16.57
N ALA A 117 11.68 13.96 -17.13
CA ALA A 117 11.22 15.17 -17.83
C ALA A 117 11.09 16.37 -16.89
N SER A 118 10.71 16.15 -15.63
CA SER A 118 10.65 17.19 -14.61
C SER A 118 12.03 17.71 -14.23
N GLU A 119 13.01 16.84 -14.06
CA GLU A 119 14.41 17.19 -13.79
C GLU A 119 15.04 17.96 -14.95
N ASP A 120 14.87 17.50 -16.18
CA ASP A 120 15.40 18.16 -17.38
C ASP A 120 14.90 19.59 -17.53
N THR A 121 13.68 19.87 -17.08
CA THR A 121 13.06 21.19 -17.15
C THR A 121 13.26 22.04 -15.89
N GLY A 122 13.60 21.42 -14.76
CA GLY A 122 13.61 22.07 -13.44
C GLY A 122 12.22 22.58 -13.01
N ALA A 123 11.16 21.92 -13.51
CA ALA A 123 9.78 22.39 -13.30
C ALA A 123 9.31 22.20 -11.84
N PHE A 124 9.79 21.15 -11.18
CA PHE A 124 9.50 20.86 -9.78
C PHE A 124 10.78 20.58 -9.01
N THR A 125 10.77 20.87 -7.70
CA THR A 125 11.91 20.65 -6.80
C THR A 125 11.66 19.59 -5.77
N ASP A 126 10.39 19.36 -5.41
CA ASP A 126 9.97 18.42 -4.39
C ASP A 126 8.94 17.45 -4.95
N TYR A 127 9.03 16.20 -4.51
CA TYR A 127 8.14 15.15 -5.00
C TYR A 127 7.50 14.39 -3.84
N VAL A 128 6.25 13.98 -4.04
CA VAL A 128 5.49 13.12 -3.14
C VAL A 128 5.16 11.82 -3.85
N PHE A 129 5.43 10.69 -3.20
CA PHE A 129 5.30 9.37 -3.81
C PHE A 129 4.39 8.45 -3.02
N ALA A 130 3.78 7.49 -3.71
CA ALA A 130 3.18 6.30 -3.12
C ALA A 130 4.04 5.06 -3.37
N ASP A 131 3.64 3.93 -2.82
CA ASP A 131 4.36 2.66 -2.86
C ASP A 131 4.80 2.23 -4.27
N GLY A 132 3.97 2.42 -5.28
CA GLY A 132 4.30 2.07 -6.68
C GLY A 132 5.48 2.87 -7.28
N MET A 133 5.86 3.98 -6.63
CA MET A 133 7.01 4.79 -7.03
C MET A 133 8.30 4.50 -6.25
N MET A 134 8.26 3.64 -5.21
CA MET A 134 9.40 3.44 -4.32
C MET A 134 10.66 2.92 -5.02
N SER A 135 10.51 2.15 -6.09
CA SER A 135 11.66 1.72 -6.92
C SER A 135 12.33 2.86 -7.71
N ALA A 136 11.63 3.98 -7.93
CA ALA A 136 12.19 5.16 -8.59
C ALA A 136 13.05 6.00 -7.65
N THR A 137 12.74 5.99 -6.36
CA THR A 137 13.43 6.83 -5.35
C THR A 137 14.85 6.36 -5.05
N THR A 138 15.17 5.10 -5.34
CA THR A 138 16.51 4.54 -5.15
C THR A 138 17.53 4.96 -6.23
N SER A 139 17.09 5.63 -7.30
CA SER A 139 17.94 5.99 -8.43
C SER A 139 18.68 7.35 -8.32
N GLY A 140 18.52 8.05 -7.21
CA GLY A 140 19.32 9.26 -6.90
C GLY A 140 18.85 10.57 -7.55
N ALA A 141 17.70 10.56 -8.20
CA ALA A 141 17.17 11.67 -8.98
C ALA A 141 16.16 12.55 -8.23
N VAL A 142 16.11 12.46 -6.92
CA VAL A 142 15.01 13.07 -6.13
C VAL A 142 15.59 14.08 -5.15
N GLY A 143 15.08 15.32 -5.17
CA GLY A 143 15.52 16.40 -4.28
C GLY A 143 15.30 16.10 -2.79
N ASP A 144 16.06 16.78 -1.92
CA ASP A 144 16.09 16.57 -0.46
C ASP A 144 14.73 16.77 0.25
N GLY A 145 13.78 17.47 -0.39
CA GLY A 145 12.41 17.69 0.10
C GLY A 145 11.41 16.61 -0.28
N SER A 146 11.84 15.61 -1.02
CA SER A 146 10.96 14.55 -1.53
C SER A 146 10.77 13.44 -0.51
N TRP A 147 9.58 12.84 -0.51
CA TRP A 147 9.20 11.78 0.41
C TRP A 147 8.07 10.94 -0.17
N GLY A 148 7.77 9.84 0.46
CA GLY A 148 6.66 8.98 0.04
C GLY A 148 6.22 8.05 1.14
N THR A 149 5.17 7.30 0.87
CA THR A 149 4.65 6.29 1.80
C THR A 149 4.56 4.93 1.14
N MET A 150 4.78 3.89 1.93
CA MET A 150 4.53 2.51 1.54
C MET A 150 3.89 1.73 2.68
N PRO A 151 3.05 0.72 2.40
CA PRO A 151 2.62 -0.23 3.41
C PRO A 151 3.82 -0.86 4.12
N ALA A 152 3.72 -0.92 5.44
CA ALA A 152 4.77 -1.51 6.27
C ALA A 152 4.20 -1.96 7.62
N PRO A 153 4.83 -2.94 8.29
CA PRO A 153 4.51 -3.26 9.67
C PRO A 153 4.60 -2.02 10.57
N SER A 154 3.75 -1.95 11.58
CA SER A 154 3.88 -0.92 12.62
C SER A 154 5.23 -1.02 13.33
N ALA A 155 5.69 0.08 13.95
CA ALA A 155 6.99 0.12 14.63
C ALA A 155 7.18 -1.02 15.65
N ASP A 156 6.11 -1.43 16.32
CA ASP A 156 6.13 -2.50 17.31
C ASP A 156 6.34 -3.90 16.69
N LEU A 157 5.91 -4.11 15.46
CA LEU A 157 6.00 -5.39 14.75
C LEU A 157 7.21 -5.48 13.81
N LEU A 158 7.74 -4.33 13.38
CA LEU A 158 8.78 -4.27 12.35
C LEU A 158 10.02 -5.09 12.73
N ALA A 159 10.51 -4.97 13.97
CA ALA A 159 11.72 -5.69 14.40
C ALA A 159 11.52 -7.21 14.40
N SER A 160 10.36 -7.69 14.84
CA SER A 160 10.02 -9.12 14.83
C SER A 160 9.85 -9.65 13.41
N TRP A 161 9.19 -8.89 12.55
CA TRP A 161 9.06 -9.24 11.13
C TRP A 161 10.43 -9.36 10.43
N LEU A 162 11.32 -8.37 10.59
CA LEU A 162 12.64 -8.40 9.96
C LEU A 162 13.47 -9.61 10.42
N ALA A 163 13.37 -10.00 11.69
CA ALA A 163 14.03 -11.21 12.17
C ALA A 163 13.48 -12.49 11.53
N VAL A 164 12.17 -12.57 11.31
CA VAL A 164 11.54 -13.71 10.61
C VAL A 164 11.95 -13.75 9.14
N ALA A 165 11.97 -12.60 8.46
CA ALA A 165 12.37 -12.48 7.07
C ALA A 165 13.85 -12.88 6.88
N GLU A 166 14.77 -12.41 7.75
CA GLU A 166 16.18 -12.78 7.74
C GLU A 166 16.36 -14.27 7.94
N ALA A 167 15.68 -14.87 8.92
CA ALA A 167 15.71 -16.31 9.16
C ALA A 167 15.21 -17.14 7.97
N GLY A 168 14.27 -16.57 7.19
CA GLY A 168 13.76 -17.14 5.95
C GLY A 168 14.63 -16.86 4.72
N GLY A 169 15.68 -16.04 4.84
CA GLY A 169 16.55 -15.65 3.72
C GLY A 169 15.87 -14.69 2.72
N VAL A 170 14.93 -13.87 3.18
CA VAL A 170 14.17 -12.91 2.37
C VAL A 170 14.51 -11.48 2.80
N ALA A 171 14.47 -10.54 1.85
CA ALA A 171 14.56 -9.11 2.14
C ALA A 171 13.23 -8.62 2.73
N GLY A 172 13.14 -8.50 4.05
CA GLY A 172 11.90 -8.15 4.75
C GLY A 172 11.46 -6.69 4.60
N ALA A 173 12.33 -5.82 4.09
CA ALA A 173 12.04 -4.40 3.87
C ALA A 173 11.44 -4.09 2.49
N GLU A 174 11.29 -5.10 1.63
CA GLU A 174 10.65 -4.92 0.32
C GLU A 174 9.17 -4.60 0.48
N VAL A 175 8.64 -3.76 -0.41
CA VAL A 175 7.21 -3.40 -0.45
C VAL A 175 6.36 -4.67 -0.56
N PHE A 176 5.35 -4.77 0.28
CA PHE A 176 4.44 -5.93 0.37
C PHE A 176 5.06 -7.27 0.79
N ALA A 177 6.29 -7.31 1.29
CA ALA A 177 6.90 -8.55 1.78
C ALA A 177 6.17 -9.10 3.01
N ALA A 178 5.85 -8.26 3.98
CA ALA A 178 5.12 -8.62 5.19
C ALA A 178 3.68 -9.04 4.87
N GLU A 179 3.00 -8.28 4.01
CA GLU A 179 1.64 -8.57 3.54
C GLU A 179 1.57 -9.90 2.79
N SER A 180 2.61 -10.23 2.01
CA SER A 180 2.70 -11.51 1.29
C SER A 180 2.85 -12.70 2.24
N TYR A 181 3.66 -12.53 3.28
CA TYR A 181 3.78 -13.53 4.34
C TYR A 181 2.44 -13.77 5.03
N ASP A 182 1.75 -12.70 5.42
CA ASP A 182 0.47 -12.78 6.11
C ASP A 182 -0.63 -13.37 5.24
N ALA A 183 -0.70 -13.00 3.96
CA ALA A 183 -1.66 -13.56 3.02
C ALA A 183 -1.53 -15.09 2.92
N MET A 184 -0.29 -15.61 2.85
CA MET A 184 -0.05 -17.04 2.80
C MET A 184 -0.32 -17.72 4.14
N ALA A 185 0.08 -17.11 5.26
CA ALA A 185 -0.19 -17.65 6.60
C ALA A 185 -1.69 -17.79 6.87
N LEU A 186 -2.48 -16.78 6.52
CA LEU A 186 -3.95 -16.84 6.64
C LEU A 186 -4.56 -18.00 5.83
N ILE A 187 -4.10 -18.22 4.59
CA ILE A 187 -4.57 -19.33 3.77
C ILE A 187 -4.25 -20.67 4.43
N ILE A 188 -3.03 -20.83 4.95
CA ILE A 188 -2.58 -22.07 5.61
C ILE A 188 -3.40 -22.33 6.89
N LEU A 189 -3.56 -21.31 7.75
CA LEU A 189 -4.31 -21.44 8.99
C LEU A 189 -5.80 -21.68 8.75
N ALA A 190 -6.39 -20.97 7.78
CA ALA A 190 -7.79 -21.17 7.38
C ALA A 190 -8.02 -22.56 6.79
N SER A 191 -7.08 -23.09 5.99
CA SER A 191 -7.13 -24.47 5.47
C SER A 191 -7.10 -25.49 6.62
N GLN A 192 -6.25 -25.29 7.62
CA GLN A 192 -6.19 -26.15 8.81
C GLN A 192 -7.51 -26.10 9.59
N ALA A 193 -8.06 -24.91 9.81
CA ALA A 193 -9.32 -24.72 10.52
C ALA A 193 -10.54 -25.29 9.76
N ALA A 194 -10.50 -25.28 8.43
CA ALA A 194 -11.52 -25.87 7.57
C ALA A 194 -11.40 -27.41 7.47
N GLY A 195 -10.26 -27.97 7.84
CA GLY A 195 -9.97 -29.41 7.67
C GLY A 195 -9.80 -29.82 6.20
N GLY A 196 -9.48 -28.87 5.30
CA GLY A 196 -9.36 -29.10 3.87
C GLY A 196 -8.80 -27.90 3.11
N THR A 197 -8.61 -28.08 1.79
CA THR A 197 -8.02 -27.05 0.91
C THR A 197 -9.02 -26.57 -0.16
N ASP A 198 -10.30 -26.83 0.00
CA ASP A 198 -11.30 -26.32 -0.92
C ASP A 198 -11.56 -24.82 -0.66
N ARG A 199 -11.90 -24.10 -1.73
CA ARG A 199 -12.04 -22.62 -1.69
C ARG A 199 -13.10 -22.14 -0.70
N ALA A 200 -14.25 -22.83 -0.62
CA ALA A 200 -15.35 -22.42 0.23
C ALA A 200 -15.00 -22.66 1.71
N GLY A 201 -14.35 -23.79 2.02
CA GLY A 201 -13.85 -24.10 3.36
C GLY A 201 -12.86 -23.03 3.85
N ILE A 202 -11.85 -22.70 3.04
CA ILE A 202 -10.86 -21.65 3.36
C ILE A 202 -11.57 -20.31 3.58
N GLN A 203 -12.38 -19.86 2.61
CA GLN A 203 -13.11 -18.59 2.67
C GLN A 203 -13.92 -18.47 3.97
N SER A 204 -14.62 -19.54 4.39
CA SER A 204 -15.43 -19.53 5.60
C SER A 204 -14.65 -19.38 6.91
N LYS A 205 -13.31 -19.49 6.87
CA LYS A 205 -12.43 -19.45 8.05
C LYS A 205 -11.49 -18.24 8.09
N VAL A 206 -11.28 -17.56 6.97
CA VAL A 206 -10.34 -16.44 6.92
C VAL A 206 -10.66 -15.38 7.95
N MET A 207 -11.90 -14.93 8.06
CA MET A 207 -12.32 -13.90 9.02
C MET A 207 -12.18 -14.35 10.47
N ASP A 208 -12.48 -15.61 10.77
CA ASP A 208 -12.35 -16.18 12.12
C ASP A 208 -10.89 -16.25 12.56
N ILE A 209 -9.97 -16.48 11.62
CA ILE A 209 -8.52 -16.57 11.88
C ILE A 209 -7.88 -15.18 11.99
N ALA A 210 -8.31 -14.24 11.15
CA ALA A 210 -7.71 -12.92 11.04
C ALA A 210 -8.13 -11.94 12.14
N ASN A 211 -9.15 -12.27 12.92
CA ASN A 211 -9.76 -11.35 13.87
C ASN A 211 -9.93 -11.98 15.26
N ALA A 212 -9.74 -11.15 16.30
CA ALA A 212 -10.03 -11.54 17.67
C ALA A 212 -11.53 -11.98 17.85
N PRO A 213 -11.84 -12.84 18.84
CA PRO A 213 -10.95 -13.30 19.91
C PRO A 213 -10.18 -14.58 19.56
N GLY A 214 -9.02 -14.79 20.21
CA GLY A 214 -8.24 -16.02 20.05
C GLY A 214 -6.89 -15.97 20.75
N ILE A 215 -6.13 -17.07 20.66
CA ILE A 215 -4.73 -17.10 21.05
C ILE A 215 -3.95 -16.35 19.96
N GLN A 216 -3.18 -15.32 20.35
CA GLN A 216 -2.39 -14.54 19.42
C GLN A 216 -1.34 -15.40 18.71
N CYS A 217 -1.27 -15.22 17.41
CA CYS A 217 -0.34 -15.88 16.50
C CYS A 217 0.48 -14.82 15.76
N ASN A 218 1.76 -14.70 16.09
CA ASN A 218 2.65 -13.71 15.47
C ASN A 218 3.39 -14.29 14.25
N ALA A 219 4.06 -13.42 13.51
CA ALA A 219 4.97 -13.86 12.46
C ALA A 219 6.04 -14.79 13.03
N GLY A 220 6.37 -15.86 12.30
CA GLY A 220 7.31 -16.90 12.74
C GLY A 220 6.71 -18.02 13.60
N GLU A 221 5.49 -17.85 14.13
CA GLU A 221 4.85 -18.82 15.02
C GLU A 221 3.85 -19.77 14.31
N LEU A 222 3.85 -19.78 12.98
CA LEU A 222 2.86 -20.53 12.18
C LEU A 222 2.71 -21.99 12.60
N GLY A 223 3.83 -22.66 12.95
CA GLY A 223 3.83 -24.07 13.40
C GLY A 223 3.09 -24.28 14.73
N GLU A 224 3.18 -23.34 15.68
CA GLU A 224 2.46 -23.40 16.95
C GLU A 224 0.97 -23.10 16.73
N CYS A 225 0.65 -22.11 15.91
CA CYS A 225 -0.72 -21.75 15.56
C CYS A 225 -1.48 -22.93 14.92
N LEU A 226 -0.82 -23.67 14.03
CA LEU A 226 -1.37 -24.90 13.45
C LEU A 226 -1.67 -25.97 14.53
N LYS A 227 -0.83 -26.10 15.56
CA LYS A 227 -1.09 -27.02 16.68
C LYS A 227 -2.30 -26.56 17.51
N TYR A 228 -2.43 -25.25 17.78
CA TYR A 228 -3.60 -24.73 18.49
C TYR A 228 -4.89 -25.06 17.74
N ILE A 229 -4.94 -24.78 16.44
CA ILE A 229 -6.11 -25.09 15.60
C ILE A 229 -6.39 -26.59 15.58
N SER A 230 -5.36 -27.43 15.43
CA SER A 230 -5.50 -28.91 15.46
C SER A 230 -6.02 -29.42 16.80
N GLY A 231 -5.71 -28.70 17.89
CA GLY A 231 -6.23 -28.97 19.22
C GLY A 231 -7.65 -28.44 19.48
N GLY A 232 -8.29 -27.81 18.48
CA GLY A 232 -9.64 -27.24 18.60
C GLY A 232 -9.67 -25.88 19.30
N LEU A 233 -8.53 -25.19 19.41
CA LEU A 233 -8.43 -23.86 19.98
C LEU A 233 -8.66 -22.79 18.90
N VAL A 234 -9.20 -21.64 19.32
CA VAL A 234 -9.38 -20.47 18.47
C VAL A 234 -8.08 -19.63 18.49
N VAL A 235 -7.64 -19.18 17.34
CA VAL A 235 -6.48 -18.32 17.17
C VAL A 235 -6.91 -16.94 16.67
N ASP A 236 -6.09 -15.95 16.96
CA ASP A 236 -6.15 -14.57 16.50
C ASP A 236 -4.81 -14.27 15.80
N TYR A 237 -4.82 -14.24 14.46
CA TYR A 237 -3.60 -14.09 13.68
C TYR A 237 -3.21 -12.61 13.60
N VAL A 238 -2.21 -12.22 14.35
CA VAL A 238 -1.60 -10.89 14.32
C VAL A 238 -0.61 -10.76 13.17
N GLY A 239 0.17 -11.79 12.91
CA GLY A 239 1.12 -11.86 11.80
C GLY A 239 2.26 -10.85 11.85
N ALA A 240 2.73 -10.48 10.66
CA ALA A 240 3.78 -9.51 10.46
C ALA A 240 3.25 -8.06 10.42
N THR A 241 2.03 -7.84 9.90
CA THR A 241 1.45 -6.51 9.66
C THR A 241 0.45 -6.07 10.74
N GLY A 242 0.14 -6.94 11.72
CA GLY A 242 -0.95 -6.70 12.66
C GLY A 242 -2.30 -6.92 11.99
N VAL A 243 -2.48 -8.10 11.41
CA VAL A 243 -3.69 -8.41 10.63
C VAL A 243 -4.93 -8.25 11.47
N GLU A 244 -5.84 -7.42 10.99
CA GLU A 244 -7.21 -7.30 11.48
C GLU A 244 -8.06 -6.88 10.29
N PHE A 245 -8.98 -7.73 9.87
CA PHE A 245 -9.81 -7.45 8.70
C PHE A 245 -11.09 -6.70 9.08
N THR A 246 -11.43 -5.73 8.25
CA THR A 246 -12.77 -5.12 8.24
C THR A 246 -13.82 -6.13 7.81
N ALA A 247 -15.10 -5.76 7.93
CA ALA A 247 -16.21 -6.63 7.53
C ALA A 247 -16.19 -7.04 6.04
N VAL A 248 -15.45 -6.30 5.20
CA VAL A 248 -15.28 -6.58 3.77
C VAL A 248 -13.95 -7.27 3.45
N GLY A 249 -13.21 -7.77 4.45
CA GLY A 249 -11.98 -8.53 4.23
C GLY A 249 -10.74 -7.70 3.89
N GLU A 250 -10.69 -6.44 4.33
CA GLU A 250 -9.56 -5.54 4.13
C GLU A 250 -8.73 -5.37 5.39
N GLY A 251 -7.41 -5.49 5.26
CA GLY A 251 -6.46 -5.17 6.32
C GLY A 251 -6.46 -3.68 6.66
N LYS A 252 -6.41 -3.34 7.95
CA LYS A 252 -6.29 -1.94 8.41
C LYS A 252 -4.95 -1.31 8.03
N GLY A 253 -3.88 -2.07 8.07
CA GLY A 253 -2.52 -1.72 7.67
C GLY A 253 -1.92 -0.47 8.31
N SER A 254 -0.61 -0.39 8.23
CA SER A 254 0.21 0.76 8.63
C SER A 254 1.08 1.21 7.45
N TYR A 255 1.65 2.41 7.55
CA TYR A 255 2.52 2.96 6.52
C TYR A 255 3.83 3.44 7.14
N ALA A 256 4.95 3.18 6.43
CA ALA A 256 6.22 3.86 6.64
C ALA A 256 6.35 5.04 5.67
N GLU A 257 7.12 6.03 6.08
CA GLU A 257 7.53 7.19 5.30
C GLU A 257 8.98 7.04 4.85
#